data_329ded60400628c7e8388ce51a018f5b
#
_entry.id   329ded60400628c7e8388ce51a018f5b
#
_cell.length_a   1.000
_cell.length_b   1.000
_cell.length_c   1.000
_cell.angle_alpha   90.00
_cell.angle_beta   90.00
_cell.angle_gamma   90.00
#
_symmetry.space_group_name_H-M   'P 1'
#
loop_
_entity.id
_entity.type
_entity.pdbx_description
1 polymer ?
#
loop_
_entity_poly.entity_id
_entity_poly.type
_entity_poly.pdbx_seq_one_letter_code
_entity_poly.pdbx_strand_id
1 'polypeptide(L)'
;MLPLGVWAQSKQWSLTDCINYAVQHNISVKKTELNQQTAEINLSQAKDNRLPTVSGLASANLNNGSAINQISNERVSRRTFSNNFGVSASMPLYQGNKLNLQIDRSQLLLEQNELYVQEAKNNITLSVLEAYLQALYSYEGIAVAKNAARSSAEELKQAQTKFANGSIAKLSLAEIETRNANNEY
;
A
#
# COMPACT_ATOMS: atom_id res chain seq x y z
N MET A 1 -27.39 -29.47 -25.60
CA MET A 1 -26.36 -28.47 -25.30
C MET A 1 -27.07 -27.15 -25.00
N LEU A 2 -27.19 -26.80 -23.71
CA LEU A 2 -27.78 -25.53 -23.29
C LEU A 2 -26.67 -24.48 -23.21
N PRO A 3 -26.81 -23.28 -23.80
CA PRO A 3 -25.85 -22.23 -23.63
C PRO A 3 -26.00 -21.65 -22.22
N LEU A 4 -25.00 -21.83 -21.38
CA LEU A 4 -24.86 -21.09 -20.13
C LEU A 4 -24.61 -19.61 -20.47
N GLY A 5 -25.69 -18.82 -20.50
CA GLY A 5 -25.61 -17.36 -20.56
C GLY A 5 -24.91 -16.85 -19.31
N VAL A 6 -23.64 -16.51 -19.40
CA VAL A 6 -22.94 -15.73 -18.37
C VAL A 6 -23.51 -14.32 -18.40
N TRP A 7 -24.46 -14.06 -17.54
CA TRP A 7 -24.97 -12.71 -17.27
C TRP A 7 -23.86 -11.98 -16.52
N ALA A 8 -22.98 -11.31 -17.25
CA ALA A 8 -22.08 -10.32 -16.67
C ALA A 8 -22.93 -9.13 -16.20
N GLN A 9 -23.48 -9.23 -15.00
CA GLN A 9 -24.08 -8.08 -14.33
C GLN A 9 -22.93 -7.07 -14.10
N SER A 10 -22.92 -5.98 -14.86
CA SER A 10 -22.05 -4.87 -14.63
C SER A 10 -22.43 -4.25 -13.26
N LYS A 11 -21.71 -4.65 -12.22
CA LYS A 11 -21.87 -4.07 -10.89
C LYS A 11 -21.58 -2.58 -11.01
N GLN A 12 -22.61 -1.75 -10.85
CA GLN A 12 -22.39 -0.30 -10.74
C GLN A 12 -21.74 -0.02 -9.39
N TRP A 13 -20.55 0.51 -9.43
CA TRP A 13 -19.80 0.89 -8.24
C TRP A 13 -20.21 2.28 -7.78
N SER A 14 -20.73 2.39 -6.57
CA SER A 14 -20.91 3.69 -5.92
C SER A 14 -19.56 4.24 -5.45
N LEU A 15 -19.47 5.55 -5.22
CA LEU A 15 -18.27 6.17 -4.66
C LEU A 15 -17.85 5.49 -3.34
N THR A 16 -18.82 5.19 -2.48
CA THR A 16 -18.58 4.52 -1.19
C THR A 16 -18.00 3.11 -1.39
N ASP A 17 -18.51 2.36 -2.36
CA ASP A 17 -17.98 1.03 -2.67
C ASP A 17 -16.53 1.10 -3.17
N CYS A 18 -16.23 2.07 -4.03
CA CYS A 18 -14.87 2.29 -4.53
C CYS A 18 -13.90 2.64 -3.40
N ILE A 19 -14.29 3.53 -2.49
CA ILE A 19 -13.48 3.93 -1.33
C ILE A 19 -13.23 2.73 -0.41
N ASN A 20 -14.29 2.01 -0.03
CA ASN A 20 -14.18 0.86 0.87
C ASN A 20 -13.28 -0.23 0.27
N TYR A 21 -13.46 -0.53 -1.00
CA TYR A 21 -12.62 -1.50 -1.69
C TYR A 21 -11.15 -1.06 -1.73
N ALA A 22 -10.90 0.21 -2.08
CA ALA A 22 -9.55 0.74 -2.15
C ALA A 22 -8.85 0.74 -0.78
N VAL A 23 -9.52 1.17 0.29
CA VAL A 23 -8.96 1.17 1.65
C VAL A 23 -8.62 -0.24 2.11
N GLN A 24 -9.45 -1.24 1.79
CA GLN A 24 -9.21 -2.62 2.19
C GLN A 24 -8.09 -3.33 1.40
N HIS A 25 -7.89 -2.96 0.13
CA HIS A 25 -6.99 -3.68 -0.78
C HIS A 25 -5.72 -2.90 -1.15
N ASN A 26 -5.61 -1.63 -0.75
CA ASN A 26 -4.45 -0.82 -1.09
C ASN A 26 -3.20 -1.26 -0.32
N ILE A 27 -2.11 -1.49 -1.07
CA ILE A 27 -0.83 -1.96 -0.53
C ILE A 27 -0.22 -0.93 0.42
N SER A 28 -0.38 0.38 0.18
CA SER A 28 0.17 1.43 1.03
C SER A 28 -0.50 1.43 2.40
N VAL A 29 -1.83 1.29 2.45
CA VAL A 29 -2.58 1.15 3.70
C VAL A 29 -2.12 -0.11 4.44
N LYS A 30 -2.02 -1.25 3.74
CA LYS A 30 -1.56 -2.50 4.35
C LYS A 30 -0.15 -2.42 4.92
N LYS A 31 0.76 -1.72 4.22
CA LYS A 31 2.12 -1.48 4.71
C LYS A 31 2.13 -0.67 6.00
N THR A 32 1.32 0.38 6.11
CA THR A 32 1.24 1.18 7.34
C THR A 32 0.59 0.42 8.49
N GLU A 33 -0.41 -0.43 8.23
CA GLU A 33 -0.97 -1.35 9.23
C GLU A 33 0.07 -2.35 9.76
N LEU A 34 0.93 -2.89 8.91
CA LEU A 34 2.04 -3.76 9.34
C LEU A 34 3.09 -3.01 10.17
N ASN A 35 3.36 -1.73 9.86
CA ASN A 35 4.24 -0.89 10.67
C ASN A 35 3.63 -0.62 12.06
N GLN A 36 2.33 -0.40 12.15
CA GLN A 36 1.61 -0.28 13.43
C GLN A 36 1.74 -1.57 14.25
N GLN A 37 1.51 -2.76 13.64
CA GLN A 37 1.68 -4.04 14.32
C GLN A 37 3.14 -4.24 14.82
N THR A 38 4.12 -3.81 14.02
CA THR A 38 5.52 -3.83 14.44
C THR A 38 5.77 -2.94 15.66
N ALA A 39 5.18 -1.75 15.70
CA ALA A 39 5.28 -0.84 16.84
C ALA A 39 4.60 -1.43 18.10
N GLU A 40 3.48 -2.13 17.95
CA GLU A 40 2.80 -2.84 19.04
C GLU A 40 3.69 -3.95 19.63
N ILE A 41 4.34 -4.75 18.77
CA ILE A 41 5.31 -5.78 19.19
C ILE A 41 6.49 -5.14 19.92
N ASN A 42 7.02 -4.02 19.41
CA ASN A 42 8.12 -3.30 20.06
C ASN A 42 7.73 -2.76 21.43
N LEU A 43 6.50 -2.30 21.61
CA LEU A 43 5.97 -1.90 22.91
C LEU A 43 5.87 -3.09 23.88
N SER A 44 5.39 -4.24 23.41
CA SER A 44 5.38 -5.48 24.20
C SER A 44 6.78 -5.87 24.62
N GLN A 45 7.74 -5.86 23.68
CA GLN A 45 9.14 -6.16 23.97
C GLN A 45 9.75 -5.17 24.99
N ALA A 46 9.41 -3.87 24.89
CA ALA A 46 9.87 -2.89 25.87
C ALA A 46 9.34 -3.17 27.28
N LYS A 47 8.09 -3.66 27.42
CA LYS A 47 7.51 -4.11 28.68
C LYS A 47 8.19 -5.38 29.19
N ASP A 48 8.47 -6.35 28.31
CA ASP A 48 9.07 -7.63 28.63
C ASP A 48 10.55 -7.49 29.06
N ASN A 49 11.23 -6.41 28.69
CA ASN A 49 12.59 -6.11 29.18
C ASN A 49 12.70 -5.93 30.72
N ARG A 50 11.58 -5.87 31.43
CA ARG A 50 11.52 -5.93 32.89
C ARG A 50 11.59 -7.37 33.43
N LEU A 51 11.36 -8.37 32.61
CA LEU A 51 11.36 -9.77 33.00
C LEU A 51 12.79 -10.34 33.03
N PRO A 52 13.02 -11.43 33.80
CA PRO A 52 14.30 -12.10 33.75
C PRO A 52 14.59 -12.70 32.38
N THR A 53 15.80 -12.49 31.89
CA THR A 53 16.31 -13.16 30.68
C THR A 53 17.09 -14.41 31.11
N VAL A 54 16.70 -15.56 30.60
CA VAL A 54 17.38 -16.85 30.83
C VAL A 54 18.12 -17.26 29.56
N SER A 55 19.40 -17.55 29.68
CA SER A 55 20.26 -18.01 28.57
C SER A 55 20.89 -19.34 28.90
N GLY A 56 20.89 -20.26 27.94
CA GLY A 56 21.60 -21.54 28.02
C GLY A 56 22.81 -21.54 27.06
N LEU A 57 23.94 -22.01 27.53
CA LEU A 57 25.16 -22.23 26.72
C LEU A 57 25.53 -23.68 26.75
N ALA A 58 25.81 -24.28 25.59
CA ALA A 58 26.43 -25.59 25.45
C ALA A 58 27.58 -25.47 24.45
N SER A 59 28.77 -25.83 24.85
CA SER A 59 29.93 -25.81 23.96
C SER A 59 30.71 -27.12 24.06
N ALA A 60 31.21 -27.59 22.93
CA ALA A 60 32.06 -28.76 22.82
C ALA A 60 33.33 -28.36 22.05
N ASN A 61 34.48 -28.55 22.68
CA ASN A 61 35.79 -28.24 22.10
C ASN A 61 36.63 -29.50 21.95
N LEU A 62 37.17 -29.70 20.76
CA LEU A 62 38.16 -30.73 20.47
C LEU A 62 39.48 -30.08 20.11
N ASN A 63 40.44 -30.18 21.02
CA ASN A 63 41.79 -29.67 20.81
C ASN A 63 42.77 -30.81 20.50
N ASN A 64 43.44 -30.70 19.35
CA ASN A 64 44.55 -31.54 18.99
C ASN A 64 45.85 -30.73 19.12
N GLY A 65 46.65 -31.01 20.11
CA GLY A 65 47.89 -30.30 20.36
C GLY A 65 49.05 -31.28 20.65
N SER A 66 50.28 -30.85 20.41
CA SER A 66 51.45 -31.54 20.89
C SER A 66 52.05 -30.73 22.06
N ALA A 67 52.27 -31.39 23.17
CA ALA A 67 52.91 -30.81 24.34
C ALA A 67 54.17 -31.61 24.69
N ILE A 68 55.19 -30.95 25.22
CA ILE A 68 56.37 -31.62 25.73
C ILE A 68 56.07 -32.09 27.16
N ASN A 69 56.23 -33.38 27.39
CA ASN A 69 56.16 -33.93 28.73
C ASN A 69 57.37 -33.45 29.53
N GLN A 70 57.10 -32.68 30.59
CA GLN A 70 58.21 -32.09 31.41
C GLN A 70 59.07 -33.11 32.18
N ILE A 71 58.63 -34.36 32.29
CA ILE A 71 59.35 -35.40 33.00
C ILE A 71 60.21 -36.22 32.03
N SER A 72 59.70 -36.60 30.85
CA SER A 72 60.43 -37.40 29.85
C SER A 72 61.07 -36.59 28.73
N ASN A 73 60.78 -35.28 28.66
CA ASN A 73 61.20 -34.35 27.59
C ASN A 73 60.82 -34.80 26.16
N GLU A 74 59.81 -35.65 26.05
CA GLU A 74 59.31 -36.18 24.80
C GLU A 74 58.12 -35.37 24.33
N ARG A 75 57.94 -35.21 23.00
CA ARG A 75 56.83 -34.57 22.39
C ARG A 75 55.63 -35.54 22.31
N VAL A 76 54.59 -35.30 23.11
CA VAL A 76 53.38 -36.14 23.17
C VAL A 76 52.27 -35.44 22.46
N SER A 77 51.65 -36.08 21.45
CA SER A 77 50.43 -35.61 20.84
C SER A 77 49.23 -35.93 21.73
N ARG A 78 48.50 -34.90 22.15
CA ARG A 78 47.35 -35.04 23.04
C ARG A 78 46.10 -34.48 22.37
N ARG A 79 45.07 -35.32 22.29
CA ARG A 79 43.74 -34.92 21.92
C ARG A 79 42.93 -34.69 23.19
N THR A 80 42.41 -33.47 23.36
CA THR A 80 41.56 -33.11 24.52
C THR A 80 40.18 -32.76 24.04
N PHE A 81 39.18 -33.43 24.59
CA PHE A 81 37.79 -33.13 24.38
C PHE A 81 37.24 -32.48 25.68
N SER A 82 36.66 -31.30 25.56
CA SER A 82 36.05 -30.58 26.68
C SER A 82 34.63 -30.14 26.34
N ASN A 83 33.71 -30.36 27.25
CA ASN A 83 32.32 -29.87 27.18
C ASN A 83 32.11 -28.82 28.28
N ASN A 84 31.40 -27.77 27.94
CA ASN A 84 30.99 -26.79 28.90
C ASN A 84 29.47 -26.52 28.74
N PHE A 85 28.75 -26.60 29.84
CA PHE A 85 27.31 -26.28 29.89
C PHE A 85 27.11 -25.21 30.95
N GLY A 86 26.32 -24.22 30.60
CA GLY A 86 25.97 -23.12 31.51
C GLY A 86 24.54 -22.66 31.32
N VAL A 87 23.90 -22.32 32.41
CA VAL A 87 22.61 -21.64 32.43
C VAL A 87 22.80 -20.37 33.25
N SER A 88 22.41 -19.22 32.71
CA SER A 88 22.45 -17.95 33.42
C SER A 88 21.08 -17.28 33.34
N ALA A 89 20.70 -16.62 34.43
CA ALA A 89 19.50 -15.77 34.50
C ALA A 89 19.91 -14.39 34.99
N SER A 90 19.42 -13.35 34.30
CA SER A 90 19.69 -11.96 34.67
C SER A 90 18.42 -11.13 34.61
N MET A 91 18.21 -10.25 35.57
CA MET A 91 17.06 -9.36 35.66
C MET A 91 17.53 -7.97 36.08
N PRO A 92 17.19 -6.89 35.32
CA PRO A 92 17.47 -5.53 35.73
C PRO A 92 16.52 -5.12 36.84
N LEU A 93 17.04 -4.87 38.06
CA LEU A 93 16.24 -4.42 39.18
C LEU A 93 16.02 -2.90 39.18
N TYR A 94 17.06 -2.13 38.82
CA TYR A 94 16.99 -0.68 38.73
C TYR A 94 17.98 -0.12 37.71
N GLN A 95 17.52 0.75 36.83
CA GLN A 95 18.33 1.41 35.81
C GLN A 95 17.99 2.91 35.68
N GLY A 96 17.80 3.61 36.83
CA GLY A 96 17.55 5.05 36.80
C GLY A 96 16.34 5.47 35.96
N ASN A 97 15.21 4.75 36.06
CA ASN A 97 13.96 4.96 35.28
C ASN A 97 14.05 4.73 33.76
N LYS A 98 15.21 4.28 33.25
CA LYS A 98 15.43 4.08 31.81
C LYS A 98 14.38 3.16 31.17
N LEU A 99 14.02 2.05 31.84
CA LEU A 99 13.02 1.09 31.33
C LEU A 99 11.63 1.72 31.20
N ASN A 100 11.22 2.57 32.16
CA ASN A 100 9.93 3.25 32.08
C ASN A 100 9.89 4.22 30.91
N LEU A 101 10.93 5.04 30.77
CA LEU A 101 11.04 6.01 29.66
C LEU A 101 11.08 5.30 28.30
N GLN A 102 11.67 4.10 28.23
CA GLN A 102 11.68 3.31 26.99
C GLN A 102 10.30 2.75 26.65
N ILE A 103 9.51 2.36 27.65
CA ILE A 103 8.10 1.95 27.46
C ILE A 103 7.28 3.14 26.98
N ASP A 104 7.39 4.30 27.66
CA ASP A 104 6.67 5.53 27.28
C ASP A 104 7.02 5.95 25.83
N ARG A 105 8.30 5.88 25.46
CA ARG A 105 8.73 6.13 24.08
C ARG A 105 8.09 5.15 23.10
N SER A 106 8.06 3.87 23.42
CA SER A 106 7.45 2.84 22.54
C SER A 106 5.95 3.03 22.43
N GLN A 107 5.29 3.49 23.50
CA GLN A 107 3.88 3.84 23.49
C GLN A 107 3.58 5.01 22.53
N LEU A 108 4.37 6.08 22.60
CA LEU A 108 4.25 7.22 21.69
C LEU A 108 4.52 6.83 20.21
N LEU A 109 5.47 5.92 19.98
CA LEU A 109 5.74 5.41 18.65
C LEU A 109 4.57 4.56 18.11
N LEU A 110 3.89 3.80 18.95
CA LEU A 110 2.67 3.09 18.55
C LEU A 110 1.57 4.08 18.15
N GLU A 111 1.30 5.08 18.99
CA GLU A 111 0.30 6.12 18.70
C GLU A 111 0.63 6.89 17.40
N GLN A 112 1.90 7.21 17.17
CA GLN A 112 2.34 7.79 15.89
C GLN A 112 2.02 6.90 14.69
N ASN A 113 2.27 5.59 14.79
CA ASN A 113 1.96 4.65 13.69
C ASN A 113 0.45 4.48 13.48
N GLU A 114 -0.37 4.58 14.52
CA GLU A 114 -1.84 4.60 14.39
C GLU A 114 -2.30 5.81 13.56
N LEU A 115 -1.72 6.99 13.81
CA LEU A 115 -2.00 8.19 13.01
C LEU A 115 -1.56 8.05 11.55
N TYR A 116 -0.41 7.41 11.29
CA TYR A 116 0.02 7.14 9.92
C TYR A 116 -0.93 6.18 9.15
N VAL A 117 -1.54 5.23 9.84
CA VAL A 117 -2.59 4.39 9.23
C VAL A 117 -3.80 5.24 8.83
N GLN A 118 -4.24 6.15 9.70
CA GLN A 118 -5.35 7.06 9.39
C GLN A 118 -4.99 8.00 8.23
N GLU A 119 -3.79 8.55 8.23
CA GLU A 119 -3.29 9.38 7.13
C GLU A 119 -3.30 8.61 5.80
N ALA A 120 -2.79 7.39 5.77
CA ALA A 120 -2.80 6.56 4.57
C ALA A 120 -4.22 6.27 4.06
N LYS A 121 -5.16 5.98 4.96
CA LYS A 121 -6.58 5.79 4.62
C LYS A 121 -7.22 7.07 4.05
N ASN A 122 -6.92 8.21 4.63
CA ASN A 122 -7.42 9.50 4.14
C ASN A 122 -6.84 9.82 2.74
N ASN A 123 -5.55 9.61 2.54
CA ASN A 123 -4.90 9.88 1.26
C ASN A 123 -5.47 9.02 0.14
N ILE A 124 -5.71 7.73 0.39
CA ILE A 124 -6.33 6.86 -0.62
C ILE A 124 -7.79 7.23 -0.88
N THR A 125 -8.52 7.65 0.17
CA THR A 125 -9.89 8.13 0.03
C THR A 125 -9.97 9.35 -0.89
N LEU A 126 -9.08 10.34 -0.70
CA LEU A 126 -9.00 11.52 -1.56
C LEU A 126 -8.63 11.16 -2.99
N SER A 127 -7.64 10.29 -3.18
CA SER A 127 -7.24 9.85 -4.52
C SER A 127 -8.36 9.14 -5.28
N VAL A 128 -9.14 8.30 -4.59
CA VAL A 128 -10.31 7.62 -5.18
C VAL A 128 -11.42 8.63 -5.49
N LEU A 129 -11.66 9.60 -4.61
CA LEU A 129 -12.64 10.66 -4.83
C LEU A 129 -12.29 11.48 -6.08
N GLU A 130 -11.05 11.91 -6.21
CA GLU A 130 -10.57 12.66 -7.40
C GLU A 130 -10.77 11.85 -8.68
N ALA A 131 -10.34 10.58 -8.69
CA ALA A 131 -10.49 9.71 -9.85
C ALA A 131 -11.97 9.47 -10.21
N TYR A 132 -12.84 9.28 -9.21
CA TYR A 132 -14.26 9.09 -9.40
C TYR A 132 -14.93 10.36 -10.01
N LEU A 133 -14.61 11.53 -9.48
CA LEU A 133 -15.12 12.81 -10.01
C LEU A 133 -14.62 13.05 -11.43
N GLN A 134 -13.38 12.73 -11.74
CA GLN A 134 -12.84 12.85 -13.09
C GLN A 134 -13.57 11.92 -14.07
N ALA A 135 -13.85 10.67 -13.65
CA ALA A 135 -14.62 9.73 -14.46
C ALA A 135 -16.07 10.22 -14.70
N LEU A 136 -16.71 10.73 -13.66
CA LEU A 136 -18.06 11.30 -13.74
C LEU A 136 -18.08 12.52 -14.69
N TYR A 137 -17.11 13.43 -14.53
CA TYR A 137 -16.97 14.59 -15.41
C TYR A 137 -16.81 14.20 -16.88
N SER A 138 -15.96 13.18 -17.13
CA SER A 138 -15.76 12.68 -18.49
C SER A 138 -17.02 12.02 -19.06
N TYR A 139 -17.77 11.31 -18.22
CA TYR A 139 -19.04 10.70 -18.61
C TYR A 139 -20.09 11.73 -19.00
N GLU A 140 -20.25 12.78 -18.18
CA GLU A 140 -21.17 13.89 -18.49
C GLU A 140 -20.70 14.67 -19.73
N GLY A 141 -19.39 14.84 -19.92
CA GLY A 141 -18.80 15.43 -21.11
C GLY A 141 -19.20 14.73 -22.41
N ILE A 142 -19.32 13.39 -22.39
CA ILE A 142 -19.78 12.61 -23.54
C ILE A 142 -21.26 12.96 -23.86
N ALA A 143 -22.09 13.12 -22.83
CA ALA A 143 -23.51 13.49 -23.05
C ALA A 143 -23.63 14.88 -23.67
N VAL A 144 -22.82 15.85 -23.20
CA VAL A 144 -22.75 17.20 -23.78
C VAL A 144 -22.28 17.17 -25.23
N ALA A 145 -21.18 16.45 -25.52
CA ALA A 145 -20.65 16.33 -26.88
C ALA A 145 -21.68 15.69 -27.84
N LYS A 146 -22.35 14.62 -27.42
CA LYS A 146 -23.44 14.00 -28.23
C LYS A 146 -24.58 14.96 -28.52
N ASN A 147 -24.97 15.76 -27.54
CA ASN A 147 -26.03 16.76 -27.75
C ASN A 147 -25.56 17.87 -28.71
N ALA A 148 -24.31 18.33 -28.61
CA ALA A 148 -23.74 19.31 -29.51
C ALA A 148 -23.66 18.79 -30.96
N ALA A 149 -23.19 17.55 -31.15
CA ALA A 149 -23.15 16.88 -32.44
C ALA A 149 -24.54 16.74 -33.08
N ARG A 150 -25.55 16.33 -32.27
CA ARG A 150 -26.91 16.22 -32.75
C ARG A 150 -27.48 17.58 -33.17
N SER A 151 -27.29 18.62 -32.35
CA SER A 151 -27.76 19.97 -32.64
C SER A 151 -27.08 20.54 -33.90
N SER A 152 -25.78 20.35 -34.09
CA SER A 152 -25.09 20.81 -35.28
C SER A 152 -25.51 20.07 -36.55
N ALA A 153 -25.83 18.77 -36.45
CA ALA A 153 -26.38 18.00 -37.57
C ALA A 153 -27.79 18.49 -38.00
N GLU A 154 -28.63 18.82 -37.02
CA GLU A 154 -29.96 19.42 -37.31
C GLU A 154 -29.83 20.82 -37.95
N GLU A 155 -28.87 21.64 -37.46
CA GLU A 155 -28.58 22.95 -38.06
C GLU A 155 -28.06 22.83 -39.47
N LEU A 156 -27.14 21.86 -39.73
CA LEU A 156 -26.64 21.57 -41.08
C LEU A 156 -27.79 21.19 -42.05
N LYS A 157 -28.69 20.31 -41.62
CA LYS A 157 -29.85 19.92 -42.42
C LYS A 157 -30.74 21.10 -42.78
N GLN A 158 -30.98 22.00 -41.82
CA GLN A 158 -31.74 23.23 -42.06
C GLN A 158 -31.01 24.19 -43.02
N ALA A 159 -29.68 24.33 -42.85
CA ALA A 159 -28.87 25.17 -43.72
C ALA A 159 -28.84 24.63 -45.18
N GLN A 160 -28.73 23.32 -45.36
CA GLN A 160 -28.84 22.69 -46.70
C GLN A 160 -30.18 22.99 -47.38
N THR A 161 -31.29 22.91 -46.62
CA THR A 161 -32.62 23.24 -47.13
C THR A 161 -32.71 24.73 -47.53
N LYS A 162 -32.22 25.62 -46.69
CA LYS A 162 -32.20 27.08 -46.97
C LYS A 162 -31.30 27.42 -48.18
N PHE A 163 -30.19 26.74 -48.33
CA PHE A 163 -29.32 26.93 -49.49
C PHE A 163 -29.97 26.44 -50.79
N ALA A 164 -30.63 25.30 -50.76
CA ALA A 164 -31.38 24.77 -51.92
C ALA A 164 -32.50 25.73 -52.34
N ASN A 165 -33.08 26.49 -51.41
CA ASN A 165 -34.10 27.51 -51.67
C ASN A 165 -33.52 28.92 -51.98
N GLY A 166 -32.18 29.03 -52.08
CA GLY A 166 -31.52 30.31 -52.38
C GLY A 166 -31.51 31.31 -51.22
N SER A 167 -31.84 30.90 -49.99
CA SER A 167 -32.03 31.78 -48.83
C SER A 167 -30.75 32.07 -48.05
N ILE A 168 -29.67 31.31 -48.29
CA ILE A 168 -28.33 31.55 -47.69
C ILE A 168 -27.21 31.44 -48.73
N ALA A 169 -26.07 32.09 -48.44
CA ALA A 169 -24.91 32.05 -49.27
C ALA A 169 -24.11 30.73 -49.12
N LYS A 170 -23.40 30.33 -50.17
CA LYS A 170 -22.54 29.13 -50.12
C LYS A 170 -21.48 29.19 -49.00
N LEU A 171 -20.96 30.38 -48.67
CA LEU A 171 -20.00 30.57 -47.61
C LEU A 171 -20.61 30.18 -46.23
N SER A 172 -21.84 30.63 -45.96
CA SER A 172 -22.54 30.30 -44.72
C SER A 172 -22.86 28.80 -44.59
N LEU A 173 -23.16 28.14 -45.70
CA LEU A 173 -23.31 26.67 -45.69
C LEU A 173 -21.96 25.98 -45.35
N ALA A 174 -20.84 26.39 -45.97
CA ALA A 174 -19.53 25.82 -45.72
C ALA A 174 -19.06 26.03 -44.26
N GLU A 175 -19.39 27.14 -43.61
CA GLU A 175 -19.13 27.39 -42.19
C GLU A 175 -19.90 26.43 -41.29
N ILE A 176 -21.18 26.18 -41.60
CA ILE A 176 -21.99 25.25 -40.83
C ILE A 176 -21.53 23.81 -41.04
N GLU A 177 -21.15 23.43 -42.26
CA GLU A 177 -20.56 22.12 -42.55
C GLU A 177 -19.27 21.88 -41.75
N THR A 178 -18.39 22.88 -41.71
CA THR A 178 -17.14 22.81 -40.94
C THR A 178 -17.41 22.68 -39.43
N ARG A 179 -18.39 23.43 -38.89
CA ARG A 179 -18.77 23.34 -37.48
C ARG A 179 -19.37 22.00 -37.16
N ASN A 180 -20.22 21.45 -38.02
CA ASN A 180 -20.76 20.09 -37.82
C ASN A 180 -19.65 19.04 -37.83
N ALA A 181 -18.71 19.11 -38.78
CA ALA A 181 -17.57 18.19 -38.82
C ALA A 181 -16.72 18.26 -37.56
N ASN A 182 -16.47 19.48 -37.01
CA ASN A 182 -15.71 19.66 -35.77
C ASN A 182 -16.43 19.15 -34.51
N ASN A 183 -17.77 19.12 -34.52
CA ASN A 183 -18.57 18.60 -33.40
C ASN A 183 -18.77 17.07 -33.46
N GLU A 184 -18.53 16.45 -34.61
CA GLU A 184 -18.65 15.01 -34.84
C GLU A 184 -17.39 14.25 -34.46
N TYR A 185 -16.23 14.95 -34.38
CA TYR A 185 -14.95 14.45 -33.90
C TYR A 185 -14.77 14.66 -32.41
#